data_14747445251f9b04a765d7e9f9f17c2b
#
_entry.id   14747445251f9b04a765d7e9f9f17c2b
#
_cell.length_a   1.000
_cell.length_b   1.000
_cell.length_c   1.000
_cell.angle_alpha   90.00
_cell.angle_beta   90.00
_cell.angle_gamma   90.00
#
_symmetry.space_group_name_H-M   'P 1'
#
loop_
_entity.id
_entity.type
_entity.pdbx_description
1 polymer ?
#
loop_
_entity_poly.entity_id
_entity_poly.type
_entity_poly.pdbx_seq_one_letter_code
_entity_poly.pdbx_strand_id
1 'polypeptide(L)'
;GAPADAGRVVDLTAGENATVQVDPDVGAIVVGFDRHFNYYKLQYATKCLREVSGCQFVATNRDAVTHLTADDEWAGGGTFVAAVAAAAQREPVLVGKPAQFMTEFLAAEYGVPASRMCMVGDRLDTDILFGQAGGMRTVLVLSGVTSEGDLRAKTNRIFPDLYMPSLASLRPLLPDAADE
;
A
#
# COMPACT_ATOMS: atom_id res chain seq x y z
N GLY A 1 9.89 11.15 0.48
CA GLY A 1 10.88 12.17 0.82
C GLY A 1 12.20 11.89 0.11
N ALA A 2 12.92 12.92 -0.29
CA ALA A 2 14.22 12.73 -0.89
C ALA A 2 15.20 12.11 0.13
N PRO A 3 16.22 11.34 -0.30
CA PRO A 3 17.27 10.84 0.59
C PRO A 3 17.92 11.95 1.43
N ALA A 4 18.00 13.18 0.88
CA ALA A 4 18.51 14.36 1.56
C ALA A 4 17.76 14.73 2.85
N ASP A 5 16.50 14.30 3.00
CA ASP A 5 15.70 14.58 4.20
C ASP A 5 15.82 13.52 5.30
N ALA A 6 16.54 12.42 5.05
CA ALA A 6 16.64 11.29 5.99
C ALA A 6 17.25 11.69 7.34
N GLY A 7 18.20 12.62 7.35
CA GLY A 7 18.87 13.14 8.56
C GLY A 7 18.40 14.54 9.00
N ARG A 8 17.37 15.07 8.36
CA ARG A 8 16.90 16.43 8.67
C ARG A 8 16.22 16.50 10.02
N VAL A 9 16.63 17.44 10.85
CA VAL A 9 16.07 17.70 12.17
C VAL A 9 15.49 19.11 12.18
N VAL A 10 14.32 19.28 12.82
CA VAL A 10 13.75 20.61 13.02
C VAL A 10 14.46 21.23 14.20
N ASP A 11 15.16 22.34 13.97
CA ASP A 11 15.79 23.10 15.04
C ASP A 11 14.73 23.99 15.72
N LEU A 12 14.28 23.55 16.88
CA LEU A 12 13.33 24.30 17.70
C LEU A 12 13.98 25.39 18.55
N THR A 13 15.32 25.47 18.59
CA THR A 13 16.03 26.52 19.35
C THR A 13 15.98 27.85 18.65
N ALA A 14 15.64 27.88 17.36
CA ALA A 14 15.47 29.11 16.58
C ALA A 14 14.24 29.97 17.00
N GLY A 15 13.50 29.55 18.02
CA GLY A 15 12.34 30.26 18.54
C GLY A 15 11.26 30.46 17.48
N GLU A 16 10.75 31.68 17.33
CA GLU A 16 9.70 32.02 16.34
C GLU A 16 10.11 31.78 14.89
N ASN A 17 11.41 31.63 14.62
CA ASN A 17 11.96 31.31 13.29
C ASN A 17 12.08 29.79 13.04
N ALA A 18 11.73 28.93 13.99
CA ALA A 18 11.73 27.48 13.86
C ALA A 18 10.56 27.03 12.97
N THR A 19 10.59 27.39 11.68
CA THR A 19 9.52 27.05 10.75
C THR A 19 9.99 26.05 9.69
N VAL A 20 9.14 25.06 9.41
CA VAL A 20 9.28 24.23 8.22
C VAL A 20 8.57 24.96 7.07
N GLN A 21 9.34 25.41 6.09
CA GLN A 21 8.79 26.03 4.88
C GLN A 21 8.18 24.96 4.00
N VAL A 22 6.96 25.20 3.51
CA VAL A 22 6.28 24.31 2.55
C VAL A 22 6.27 24.94 1.17
N ASP A 23 6.37 24.12 0.17
CA ASP A 23 6.20 24.52 -1.22
C ASP A 23 4.69 24.65 -1.51
N PRO A 24 4.20 25.84 -1.93
CA PRO A 24 2.79 26.07 -2.21
C PRO A 24 2.27 25.26 -3.42
N ASP A 25 3.16 24.75 -4.28
CA ASP A 25 2.82 23.98 -5.46
C ASP A 25 2.65 22.47 -5.17
N VAL A 26 2.78 22.04 -3.90
CA VAL A 26 2.58 20.65 -3.51
C VAL A 26 1.11 20.26 -3.65
N GLY A 27 0.78 19.49 -4.69
CA GLY A 27 -0.57 19.01 -4.95
C GLY A 27 -0.99 17.78 -4.14
N ALA A 28 -0.02 16.98 -3.64
CA ALA A 28 -0.32 15.79 -2.85
C ALA A 28 0.81 15.41 -1.89
N ILE A 29 0.42 14.86 -0.73
CA ILE A 29 1.29 14.14 0.19
C ILE A 29 1.00 12.66 0.04
N VAL A 30 1.98 11.91 -0.46
CA VAL A 30 1.90 10.45 -0.61
C VAL A 30 2.70 9.80 0.50
N VAL A 31 2.04 8.98 1.32
CA VAL A 31 2.67 8.30 2.46
C VAL A 31 2.65 6.79 2.23
N GLY A 32 3.83 6.19 2.33
CA GLY A 32 4.05 4.76 2.28
C GLY A 32 5.14 4.34 3.25
N PHE A 33 5.71 3.15 3.04
CA PHE A 33 6.81 2.66 3.87
C PHE A 33 8.09 3.49 3.62
N ASP A 34 8.63 4.08 4.69
CA ASP A 34 9.86 4.87 4.66
C ASP A 34 10.70 4.62 5.91
N ARG A 35 11.81 3.86 5.79
CA ARG A 35 12.75 3.59 6.90
C ARG A 35 13.47 4.83 7.43
N HIS A 36 13.39 5.95 6.70
CA HIS A 36 13.97 7.24 7.09
C HIS A 36 12.91 8.25 7.48
N PHE A 37 11.71 7.77 7.86
CA PHE A 37 10.66 8.64 8.40
C PHE A 37 11.17 9.34 9.66
N ASN A 38 10.96 10.65 9.71
CA ASN A 38 11.42 11.47 10.82
C ASN A 38 10.47 12.64 11.10
N TYR A 39 10.73 13.37 12.18
CA TYR A 39 9.85 14.47 12.60
C TYR A 39 9.77 15.60 11.56
N TYR A 40 10.84 15.88 10.82
CA TYR A 40 10.82 16.88 9.74
C TYR A 40 9.81 16.50 8.65
N LYS A 41 9.85 15.27 8.16
CA LYS A 41 8.91 14.75 7.15
C LYS A 41 7.46 14.78 7.66
N LEU A 42 7.25 14.38 8.92
CA LEU A 42 5.94 14.46 9.57
C LEU A 42 5.41 15.89 9.59
N GLN A 43 6.25 16.85 10.05
CA GLN A 43 5.85 18.24 10.15
C GLN A 43 5.62 18.88 8.78
N TYR A 44 6.47 18.58 7.80
CA TYR A 44 6.30 19.05 6.42
C TYR A 44 4.96 18.57 5.82
N ALA A 45 4.71 17.26 5.91
CA ALA A 45 3.47 16.68 5.43
C ALA A 45 2.23 17.27 6.12
N THR A 46 2.29 17.43 7.45
CA THR A 46 1.22 18.05 8.25
C THR A 46 0.92 19.48 7.77
N LYS A 47 1.94 20.29 7.57
CA LYS A 47 1.78 21.66 7.11
C LYS A 47 1.21 21.72 5.69
N CYS A 48 1.74 20.94 4.75
CA CYS A 48 1.20 20.88 3.39
C CYS A 48 -0.29 20.53 3.40
N LEU A 49 -0.69 19.51 4.17
CA LEU A 49 -2.08 19.06 4.24
C LEU A 49 -3.02 20.07 4.91
N ARG A 50 -2.51 20.91 5.78
CA ARG A 50 -3.31 21.94 6.49
C ARG A 50 -3.33 23.29 5.79
N GLU A 51 -2.22 23.69 5.18
CA GLU A 51 -1.99 25.07 4.72
C GLU A 51 -2.09 25.20 3.19
N VAL A 52 -1.76 24.14 2.43
CA VAL A 52 -1.82 24.17 0.96
C VAL A 52 -3.22 23.78 0.49
N SER A 53 -3.91 24.72 -0.15
CA SER A 53 -5.26 24.49 -0.65
C SER A 53 -5.28 23.42 -1.73
N GLY A 54 -6.21 22.46 -1.60
CA GLY A 54 -6.34 21.36 -2.57
C GLY A 54 -5.32 20.23 -2.43
N CYS A 55 -4.33 20.34 -1.54
CA CYS A 55 -3.34 19.28 -1.32
C CYS A 55 -4.04 17.98 -0.90
N GLN A 56 -3.81 16.91 -1.66
CA GLN A 56 -4.41 15.59 -1.43
C GLN A 56 -3.58 14.80 -0.42
N PHE A 57 -4.24 13.97 0.39
CA PHE A 57 -3.57 13.01 1.24
C PHE A 57 -3.78 11.60 0.69
N VAL A 58 -2.71 10.93 0.28
CA VAL A 58 -2.72 9.61 -0.35
C VAL A 58 -1.89 8.64 0.48
N ALA A 59 -2.42 7.44 0.74
CA ALA A 59 -1.71 6.35 1.40
C ALA A 59 -1.56 5.15 0.47
N THR A 60 -0.36 4.58 0.43
CA THR A 60 -0.08 3.39 -0.39
C THR A 60 -0.66 2.11 0.22
N ASN A 61 -0.68 2.01 1.56
CA ASN A 61 -1.28 0.93 2.34
C ASN A 61 -1.54 1.39 3.78
N ARG A 62 -2.22 0.54 4.56
CA ARG A 62 -2.46 0.76 6.00
C ARG A 62 -1.90 -0.38 6.86
N ASP A 63 -0.95 -1.14 6.33
CA ASP A 63 -0.34 -2.25 7.07
C ASP A 63 0.40 -1.72 8.30
N ALA A 64 -0.08 -2.11 9.48
CA ALA A 64 0.52 -1.68 10.75
C ALA A 64 1.90 -2.29 10.96
N VAL A 65 2.07 -3.52 10.51
CA VAL A 65 3.31 -4.30 10.61
C VAL A 65 3.75 -4.82 9.25
N THR A 66 5.03 -5.13 9.15
CA THR A 66 5.65 -5.75 7.97
C THR A 66 6.77 -6.68 8.43
N HIS A 67 7.16 -7.65 7.61
CA HIS A 67 8.27 -8.55 7.88
C HIS A 67 9.47 -8.12 7.02
N LEU A 68 10.47 -7.51 7.66
CA LEU A 68 11.76 -7.17 7.02
C LEU A 68 12.81 -8.24 7.29
N THR A 69 12.60 -9.03 8.33
CA THR A 69 13.41 -10.18 8.74
C THR A 69 12.49 -11.37 8.99
N ALA A 70 13.05 -12.58 9.05
CA ALA A 70 12.27 -13.79 9.24
C ALA A 70 11.64 -13.89 10.66
N ASP A 71 12.30 -13.27 11.65
CA ASP A 71 12.02 -13.52 13.06
C ASP A 71 11.23 -12.40 13.74
N ASP A 72 11.16 -11.20 13.13
CA ASP A 72 10.59 -10.01 13.76
C ASP A 72 9.50 -9.35 12.93
N GLU A 73 8.47 -8.87 13.61
CA GLU A 73 7.51 -7.91 13.09
C GLU A 73 8.06 -6.48 13.21
N TRP A 74 8.01 -5.75 12.13
CA TRP A 74 8.47 -4.36 12.04
C TRP A 74 7.30 -3.42 11.79
N ALA A 75 7.44 -2.16 12.19
CA ALA A 75 6.45 -1.14 11.88
C ALA A 75 6.25 -1.00 10.38
N GLY A 76 5.04 -1.19 9.91
CA GLY A 76 4.64 -1.08 8.50
C GLY A 76 4.36 0.35 8.06
N GLY A 77 4.07 0.53 6.77
CA GLY A 77 3.74 1.83 6.18
C GLY A 77 2.54 2.51 6.83
N GLY A 78 1.58 1.71 7.33
CA GLY A 78 0.39 2.20 8.02
C GLY A 78 0.68 2.99 9.28
N THR A 79 1.80 2.73 9.97
CA THR A 79 2.21 3.51 11.15
C THR A 79 2.58 4.95 10.79
N PHE A 80 3.24 5.15 9.66
CA PHE A 80 3.58 6.50 9.15
C PHE A 80 2.33 7.23 8.67
N VAL A 81 1.42 6.52 8.01
CA VAL A 81 0.11 7.04 7.60
C VAL A 81 -0.68 7.50 8.82
N ALA A 82 -0.74 6.68 9.88
CA ALA A 82 -1.44 7.02 11.12
C ALA A 82 -0.85 8.26 11.79
N ALA A 83 0.49 8.39 11.83
CA ALA A 83 1.16 9.55 12.38
C ALA A 83 0.78 10.84 11.63
N VAL A 84 0.82 10.82 10.29
CA VAL A 84 0.45 11.97 9.46
C VAL A 84 -1.05 12.26 9.57
N ALA A 85 -1.92 11.24 9.56
CA ALA A 85 -3.36 11.40 9.70
C ALA A 85 -3.73 12.08 11.03
N ALA A 86 -3.15 11.60 12.13
CA ALA A 86 -3.35 12.18 13.45
C ALA A 86 -2.88 13.64 13.53
N ALA A 87 -1.67 13.94 13.01
CA ALA A 87 -1.11 15.27 13.03
C ALA A 87 -1.86 16.25 12.13
N ALA A 88 -2.24 15.83 10.93
CA ALA A 88 -2.98 16.65 9.97
C ALA A 88 -4.48 16.73 10.26
N GLN A 89 -5.02 15.83 11.08
CA GLN A 89 -6.46 15.64 11.33
C GLN A 89 -7.25 15.40 10.01
N ARG A 90 -6.66 14.60 9.13
CA ARG A 90 -7.24 14.23 7.84
C ARG A 90 -7.01 12.76 7.58
N GLU A 91 -8.00 12.10 6.95
CA GLU A 91 -7.85 10.72 6.48
C GLU A 91 -7.32 10.71 5.04
N PRO A 92 -6.42 9.76 4.71
CA PRO A 92 -5.92 9.61 3.35
C PRO A 92 -6.91 8.86 2.45
N VAL A 93 -6.78 9.13 1.15
CA VAL A 93 -7.29 8.24 0.11
C VAL A 93 -6.34 7.04 0.03
N LEU A 94 -6.86 5.84 0.25
CA LEU A 94 -6.08 4.62 0.12
C LEU A 94 -6.08 4.16 -1.34
N VAL A 95 -4.88 4.02 -1.94
CA VAL A 95 -4.74 3.57 -3.33
C VAL A 95 -4.26 2.12 -3.46
N GLY A 96 -3.67 1.56 -2.40
CA GLY A 96 -3.24 0.16 -2.36
C GLY A 96 -4.35 -0.80 -1.92
N LYS A 97 -4.07 -2.11 -2.04
CA LYS A 97 -4.98 -3.18 -1.59
C LYS A 97 -5.42 -2.99 -0.13
N PRO A 98 -6.69 -3.24 0.22
CA PRO A 98 -7.77 -3.80 -0.61
C PRO A 98 -8.62 -2.73 -1.34
N ALA A 99 -8.16 -1.47 -1.47
CA ALA A 99 -8.92 -0.41 -2.12
C ALA A 99 -9.09 -0.66 -3.64
N GLN A 100 -10.28 -0.33 -4.16
CA GLN A 100 -10.64 -0.62 -5.55
C GLN A 100 -9.98 0.31 -6.58
N PHE A 101 -9.35 1.38 -6.13
CA PHE A 101 -8.66 2.34 -7.00
C PHE A 101 -7.76 1.68 -8.06
N MET A 102 -6.96 0.68 -7.65
CA MET A 102 -6.06 -0.02 -8.58
C MET A 102 -6.83 -0.81 -9.64
N THR A 103 -7.95 -1.44 -9.30
CA THR A 103 -8.78 -2.18 -10.26
C THR A 103 -9.39 -1.24 -11.29
N GLU A 104 -9.95 -0.12 -10.83
CA GLU A 104 -10.55 0.89 -11.70
C GLU A 104 -9.50 1.51 -12.62
N PHE A 105 -8.33 1.86 -12.08
CA PHE A 105 -7.21 2.39 -12.85
C PHE A 105 -6.75 1.40 -13.93
N LEU A 106 -6.51 0.13 -13.58
CA LEU A 106 -6.09 -0.90 -14.54
C LEU A 106 -7.14 -1.15 -15.62
N ALA A 107 -8.42 -1.17 -15.24
CA ALA A 107 -9.51 -1.33 -16.20
C ALA A 107 -9.57 -0.20 -17.20
N ALA A 108 -9.37 1.04 -16.76
CA ALA A 108 -9.36 2.22 -17.62
C ALA A 108 -8.10 2.27 -18.50
N GLU A 109 -6.92 2.01 -17.94
CA GLU A 109 -5.63 2.10 -18.63
C GLU A 109 -5.50 1.06 -19.74
N TYR A 110 -5.90 -0.18 -19.47
CA TYR A 110 -5.75 -1.29 -20.42
C TYR A 110 -7.02 -1.62 -21.22
N GLY A 111 -8.14 -0.95 -20.95
CA GLY A 111 -9.41 -1.22 -21.60
C GLY A 111 -9.94 -2.64 -21.34
N VAL A 112 -9.53 -3.26 -20.21
CA VAL A 112 -9.90 -4.63 -19.84
C VAL A 112 -10.84 -4.60 -18.64
N PRO A 113 -12.07 -5.16 -18.74
CA PRO A 113 -12.98 -5.19 -17.61
C PRO A 113 -12.43 -6.11 -16.50
N ALA A 114 -12.73 -5.78 -15.23
CA ALA A 114 -12.25 -6.54 -14.07
C ALA A 114 -12.59 -8.04 -14.14
N SER A 115 -13.73 -8.40 -14.74
CA SER A 115 -14.14 -9.80 -14.96
C SER A 115 -13.18 -10.62 -15.84
N ARG A 116 -12.30 -9.94 -16.58
CA ARG A 116 -11.23 -10.56 -17.40
C ARG A 116 -9.86 -10.45 -16.75
N MET A 117 -9.78 -9.87 -15.55
CA MET A 117 -8.55 -9.78 -14.76
C MET A 117 -8.47 -10.94 -13.76
N CYS A 118 -7.27 -11.31 -13.38
CA CYS A 118 -7.00 -12.28 -12.34
C CYS A 118 -6.04 -11.70 -11.31
N MET A 119 -6.46 -11.66 -10.04
CA MET A 119 -5.59 -11.34 -8.93
C MET A 119 -4.89 -12.60 -8.46
N VAL A 120 -3.57 -12.61 -8.53
CA VAL A 120 -2.71 -13.67 -8.00
C VAL A 120 -1.95 -13.13 -6.80
N GLY A 121 -2.09 -13.77 -5.65
CA GLY A 121 -1.44 -13.33 -4.42
C GLY A 121 -1.38 -14.42 -3.37
N ASP A 122 -0.70 -14.14 -2.26
CA ASP A 122 -0.41 -15.10 -1.20
C ASP A 122 -1.15 -14.81 0.11
N ARG A 123 -1.94 -13.72 0.16
CA ARG A 123 -2.70 -13.34 1.35
C ARG A 123 -4.19 -13.29 1.10
N LEU A 124 -4.95 -13.92 2.00
CA LEU A 124 -6.41 -13.93 1.94
C LEU A 124 -6.99 -12.53 2.20
N ASP A 125 -6.53 -11.88 3.25
CA ASP A 125 -7.07 -10.62 3.78
C ASP A 125 -6.77 -9.38 2.93
N THR A 126 -5.75 -9.44 2.09
CA THR A 126 -5.38 -8.33 1.20
C THR A 126 -5.58 -8.69 -0.27
N ASP A 127 -4.89 -9.72 -0.78
CA ASP A 127 -4.87 -10.03 -2.21
C ASP A 127 -6.20 -10.62 -2.69
N ILE A 128 -6.64 -11.69 -2.03
CA ILE A 128 -7.86 -12.38 -2.45
C ILE A 128 -9.08 -11.49 -2.23
N LEU A 129 -9.15 -10.81 -1.08
CA LEU A 129 -10.23 -9.87 -0.80
C LEU A 129 -10.25 -8.71 -1.80
N PHE A 130 -9.08 -8.17 -2.18
CA PHE A 130 -8.97 -7.14 -3.21
C PHE A 130 -9.51 -7.63 -4.56
N GLY A 131 -9.09 -8.82 -5.00
CA GLY A 131 -9.56 -9.40 -6.25
C GLY A 131 -11.08 -9.60 -6.26
N GLN A 132 -11.63 -10.18 -5.18
CA GLN A 132 -13.07 -10.39 -5.03
C GLN A 132 -13.85 -9.09 -5.03
N ALA A 133 -13.43 -8.12 -4.23
CA ALA A 133 -14.10 -6.83 -4.14
C ALA A 133 -14.04 -6.06 -5.46
N GLY A 134 -12.97 -6.26 -6.27
CA GLY A 134 -12.82 -5.69 -7.61
C GLY A 134 -13.54 -6.46 -8.72
N GLY A 135 -14.16 -7.58 -8.43
CA GLY A 135 -14.83 -8.42 -9.45
C GLY A 135 -13.86 -9.17 -10.37
N MET A 136 -12.62 -9.39 -9.92
CA MET A 136 -11.62 -10.20 -10.62
C MET A 136 -11.76 -11.68 -10.26
N ARG A 137 -11.16 -12.56 -11.06
CA ARG A 137 -10.83 -13.92 -10.63
C ARG A 137 -9.68 -13.87 -9.63
N THR A 138 -9.63 -14.86 -8.74
CA THR A 138 -8.64 -14.90 -7.67
C THR A 138 -7.89 -16.22 -7.61
N VAL A 139 -6.58 -16.15 -7.49
CA VAL A 139 -5.69 -17.32 -7.36
C VAL A 139 -4.80 -17.11 -6.14
N LEU A 140 -4.93 -17.97 -5.14
CA LEU A 140 -4.04 -17.99 -3.99
C LEU A 140 -2.81 -18.86 -4.29
N VAL A 141 -1.62 -18.33 -4.05
CA VAL A 141 -0.37 -19.11 -4.07
C VAL A 141 0.08 -19.43 -2.65
N LEU A 142 0.37 -20.70 -2.39
CA LEU A 142 0.72 -21.20 -1.06
C LEU A 142 2.22 -21.08 -0.74
N SER A 143 2.99 -20.46 -1.63
CA SER A 143 4.43 -20.23 -1.45
C SER A 143 4.79 -19.01 -0.61
N GLY A 144 3.78 -18.26 -0.13
CA GLY A 144 3.97 -17.05 0.64
C GLY A 144 3.38 -17.16 2.06
N VAL A 145 2.58 -16.17 2.45
CA VAL A 145 2.08 -16.01 3.82
C VAL A 145 1.01 -17.04 4.20
N THR A 146 0.01 -17.25 3.33
CA THR A 146 -1.11 -18.14 3.65
C THR A 146 -0.74 -19.60 3.39
N SER A 147 -0.81 -20.43 4.42
CA SER A 147 -0.68 -21.88 4.30
C SER A 147 -1.99 -22.56 3.87
N GLU A 148 -1.90 -23.81 3.43
CA GLU A 148 -3.10 -24.63 3.18
C GLU A 148 -3.92 -24.86 4.46
N GLY A 149 -3.26 -24.91 5.62
CA GLY A 149 -3.93 -24.99 6.92
C GLY A 149 -4.78 -23.77 7.23
N ASP A 150 -4.25 -22.58 6.94
CA ASP A 150 -4.98 -21.31 7.12
C ASP A 150 -6.17 -21.22 6.17
N LEU A 151 -5.98 -21.61 4.90
CA LEU A 151 -7.05 -21.63 3.91
C LEU A 151 -8.22 -22.55 4.35
N ARG A 152 -7.91 -23.69 4.94
CA ARG A 152 -8.89 -24.70 5.40
C ARG A 152 -9.36 -24.47 6.85
N ALA A 153 -8.85 -23.44 7.55
CA ALA A 153 -9.24 -23.16 8.92
C ALA A 153 -10.76 -22.86 9.02
N LYS A 154 -11.40 -23.39 10.05
CA LYS A 154 -12.85 -23.16 10.29
C LYS A 154 -13.19 -21.67 10.52
N THR A 155 -12.21 -20.87 10.88
CA THR A 155 -12.33 -19.42 11.08
C THR A 155 -12.21 -18.64 9.79
N ASN A 156 -11.63 -19.23 8.72
CA ASN A 156 -11.48 -18.54 7.43
C ASN A 156 -12.87 -18.25 6.81
N ARG A 157 -13.01 -17.09 6.21
CA ARG A 157 -14.22 -16.62 5.49
C ARG A 157 -13.92 -16.13 4.08
N ILE A 158 -12.64 -16.16 3.67
CA ILE A 158 -12.17 -15.65 2.38
C ILE A 158 -11.67 -16.85 1.56
N PHE A 159 -12.35 -17.16 0.48
CA PHE A 159 -12.03 -18.32 -0.36
C PHE A 159 -11.67 -17.84 -1.77
N PRO A 160 -10.45 -18.13 -2.27
CA PRO A 160 -10.09 -17.84 -3.66
C PRO A 160 -10.87 -18.71 -4.64
N ASP A 161 -10.99 -18.29 -5.90
CA ASP A 161 -11.54 -19.14 -6.97
C ASP A 161 -10.66 -20.38 -7.21
N LEU A 162 -9.35 -20.21 -7.15
CA LEU A 162 -8.35 -21.28 -7.28
C LEU A 162 -7.22 -21.09 -6.27
N TYR A 163 -6.53 -22.18 -5.93
CA TYR A 163 -5.26 -22.10 -5.22
C TYR A 163 -4.25 -23.08 -5.80
N MET A 164 -2.97 -22.77 -5.63
CA MET A 164 -1.89 -23.57 -6.17
C MET A 164 -0.62 -23.45 -5.32
N PRO A 165 0.33 -24.40 -5.43
CA PRO A 165 1.55 -24.36 -4.62
C PRO A 165 2.38 -23.08 -4.81
N SER A 166 2.51 -22.59 -6.05
CA SER A 166 3.28 -21.39 -6.36
C SER A 166 2.85 -20.77 -7.69
N LEU A 167 3.30 -19.55 -7.96
CA LEU A 167 3.08 -18.87 -9.25
C LEU A 167 3.64 -19.69 -10.44
N ALA A 168 4.73 -20.43 -10.24
CA ALA A 168 5.31 -21.30 -11.26
C ALA A 168 4.34 -22.37 -11.75
N SER A 169 3.34 -22.75 -10.95
CA SER A 169 2.29 -23.70 -11.33
C SER A 169 1.36 -23.18 -12.43
N LEU A 170 1.37 -21.88 -12.73
CA LEU A 170 0.65 -21.32 -13.87
C LEU A 170 1.35 -21.59 -15.22
N ARG A 171 2.67 -21.80 -15.22
CA ARG A 171 3.47 -21.93 -16.45
C ARG A 171 2.92 -22.97 -17.44
N PRO A 172 2.53 -24.19 -17.02
CA PRO A 172 1.97 -25.18 -17.94
C PRO A 172 0.58 -24.82 -18.49
N LEU A 173 -0.09 -23.84 -17.87
CA LEU A 173 -1.44 -23.40 -18.24
C LEU A 173 -1.43 -22.18 -19.17
N LEU A 174 -0.27 -21.53 -19.32
CA LEU A 174 -0.10 -20.41 -20.22
C LEU A 174 0.33 -20.93 -21.60
N PRO A 175 -0.13 -20.30 -22.70
CA PRO A 175 0.41 -20.61 -24.01
C PRO A 175 1.92 -20.37 -23.99
N ASP A 176 2.67 -21.21 -24.69
CA ASP A 176 4.10 -20.95 -24.90
C ASP A 176 4.25 -19.56 -25.48
N ALA A 177 5.17 -18.78 -24.93
CA ALA A 177 5.53 -17.47 -25.47
C ALA A 177 6.35 -17.67 -26.75
N ALA A 178 5.76 -18.35 -27.72
CA ALA A 178 6.29 -18.55 -29.04
C ALA A 178 5.39 -17.78 -30.00
N ASP A 179 6.03 -16.91 -30.75
CA ASP A 179 5.59 -16.30 -31.99
C ASP A 179 4.57 -15.15 -31.85
N GLU A 180 5.05 -13.99 -31.36
CA GLU A 180 4.66 -12.68 -31.89
C GLU A 180 5.88 -11.95 -32.47
#